data_505203adcd0608778a1bcbe5262b6189
#
_entry.id   505203adcd0608778a1bcbe5262b6189
#
_cell.length_a   1.000
_cell.length_b   1.000
_cell.length_c   1.000
_cell.angle_alpha   90.00
_cell.angle_beta   90.00
_cell.angle_gamma   90.00
#
_symmetry.space_group_name_H-M   'P 1'
#
loop_
_entity.id
_entity.type
_entity.pdbx_description
1 polymer ?
#
loop_
_entity_poly.entity_id
_entity_poly.type
_entity_poly.pdbx_seq_one_letter_code
_entity_poly.pdbx_strand_id
1 'polypeptide(L)'
;MDESKNISVRVLSGGRRAELFIPAAFEPTQVNSALLRTLAAGSGVQVTAEVERRFSAICADYAATPRELCVSIADATEPVDGAGAVWNWEKGMDPSGALPVQAMDGQRADLYAARVASVAAGAVVARVALATSGTDGLSVTGKVIPARAGPAARLRPGDGLAVSLDGAVVAQRDGVLRVSAGVVTVSTVLEIKGSVDFSTGRIDFRGDVVVADAIRDGFEVRATGSVTVHGPVEAATIECGGDLACPRGIASAQRATLTVGGHSTIEFLRNATAVFKGDLDCRGELAHSDVTVGGELRCESGRIIGGKLSIASIARIGTVGSPEWLPTTVSVGVLPTLALELQSLSIDAARAHKALGVKEDSLRQLQTCGGKQSASMRERLTELQFELSELRREAAEIEKKRTPLLLAVLHGQQAELHVARSIYPRVRIQHANTAFEIEKELKGPLQLSISSTGTIMVRISTQLPRPITDFARSVSPPEPEVLRPVRKSA
;
A
#
# COMPACT_ATOMS: atom_id res chain seq x y z
N MET A 1 78.87 29.38 -3.47
CA MET A 1 78.53 30.29 -4.55
C MET A 1 77.31 31.06 -4.15
N ASP A 2 77.41 32.35 -4.14
CA ASP A 2 76.36 33.24 -3.62
C ASP A 2 75.17 33.25 -4.61
N GLU A 3 74.11 32.47 -4.33
CA GLU A 3 72.92 32.37 -5.19
C GLU A 3 72.15 33.69 -5.34
N SER A 4 72.53 34.71 -4.53
CA SER A 4 71.90 36.01 -4.52
C SER A 4 72.28 36.92 -5.70
N LYS A 5 73.20 36.52 -6.56
CA LYS A 5 73.71 37.34 -7.67
C LYS A 5 73.25 36.92 -9.06
N ASN A 6 72.48 35.80 -9.16
CA ASN A 6 72.06 35.26 -10.47
C ASN A 6 70.54 35.16 -10.57
N ILE A 7 70.01 35.35 -11.78
CA ILE A 7 68.61 35.07 -12.09
C ILE A 7 68.33 33.58 -11.87
N SER A 8 67.27 33.27 -11.12
CA SER A 8 66.89 31.89 -10.86
C SER A 8 65.38 31.66 -11.00
N VAL A 9 65.02 30.49 -11.44
CA VAL A 9 63.61 30.04 -11.41
C VAL A 9 63.46 28.92 -10.38
N ARG A 10 62.55 29.10 -9.46
CA ARG A 10 62.27 28.14 -8.38
C ARG A 10 60.89 27.58 -8.53
N VAL A 11 60.77 26.26 -8.51
CA VAL A 11 59.48 25.56 -8.48
C VAL A 11 59.10 25.30 -7.02
N LEU A 12 57.98 25.93 -6.58
CA LEU A 12 57.51 25.89 -5.22
C LEU A 12 56.32 24.95 -5.04
N SER A 13 56.05 24.60 -3.80
CA SER A 13 54.85 23.84 -3.40
C SER A 13 54.60 22.55 -4.19
N GLY A 14 55.70 21.81 -4.45
CA GLY A 14 55.56 20.53 -5.18
C GLY A 14 55.15 20.66 -6.64
N GLY A 15 55.46 21.76 -7.30
CA GLY A 15 55.12 22.01 -8.71
C GLY A 15 53.83 22.81 -8.91
N ARG A 16 53.29 23.43 -7.87
CA ARG A 16 52.06 24.24 -7.97
C ARG A 16 52.30 25.68 -8.44
N ARG A 17 53.53 26.21 -8.21
CA ARG A 17 53.92 27.54 -8.66
C ARG A 17 55.39 27.57 -9.08
N ALA A 18 55.69 28.37 -10.06
CA ALA A 18 57.06 28.70 -10.43
C ALA A 18 57.27 30.21 -10.26
N GLU A 19 58.34 30.57 -9.55
CA GLU A 19 58.72 31.94 -9.30
C GLU A 19 60.07 32.25 -9.94
N LEU A 20 60.16 33.38 -10.58
CA LEU A 20 61.38 33.97 -11.13
C LEU A 20 61.92 34.99 -10.11
N PHE A 21 63.16 34.86 -9.75
CA PHE A 21 63.92 35.80 -8.98
C PHE A 21 64.93 36.50 -9.86
N ILE A 22 64.94 37.85 -9.89
CA ILE A 22 65.92 38.72 -10.57
C ILE A 22 66.50 39.64 -9.53
N PRO A 23 67.82 39.59 -9.25
CA PRO A 23 68.48 40.46 -8.31
C PRO A 23 68.57 41.90 -8.86
N ALA A 24 68.54 42.94 -7.94
CA ALA A 24 68.59 44.35 -8.32
C ALA A 24 69.86 44.78 -9.02
N ALA A 25 70.94 44.03 -8.85
CA ALA A 25 72.26 44.34 -9.47
C ALA A 25 72.47 43.72 -10.85
N PHE A 26 71.40 43.06 -11.45
CA PHE A 26 71.54 42.45 -12.74
C PHE A 26 71.33 43.43 -13.88
N GLU A 27 72.15 43.34 -14.95
CA GLU A 27 72.06 44.31 -16.05
C GLU A 27 70.76 44.14 -16.87
N PRO A 28 69.93 45.20 -17.03
CA PRO A 28 68.63 45.07 -17.74
C PRO A 28 68.73 44.59 -19.19
N THR A 29 69.84 44.90 -19.88
CA THR A 29 70.10 44.46 -21.26
C THR A 29 70.27 42.96 -21.42
N GLN A 30 70.61 42.27 -20.36
CA GLN A 30 70.77 40.80 -20.34
C GLN A 30 69.47 40.06 -20.03
N VAL A 31 68.46 40.73 -19.48
CA VAL A 31 67.15 40.12 -19.19
C VAL A 31 66.29 40.11 -20.44
N ASN A 32 66.23 39.00 -21.09
CA ASN A 32 65.42 38.84 -22.29
C ASN A 32 64.58 37.53 -22.21
N SER A 33 63.53 37.49 -23.00
CA SER A 33 62.59 36.33 -23.00
C SER A 33 63.26 34.99 -23.34
N ALA A 34 64.36 34.99 -24.13
CA ALA A 34 65.11 33.80 -24.46
C ALA A 34 65.85 33.23 -23.25
N LEU A 35 66.50 34.10 -22.45
CA LEU A 35 67.15 33.70 -21.20
C LEU A 35 66.13 33.14 -20.18
N LEU A 36 65.00 33.85 -19.99
CA LEU A 36 63.96 33.42 -19.08
C LEU A 36 63.36 32.07 -19.52
N ARG A 37 63.17 31.84 -20.79
CA ARG A 37 62.74 30.55 -21.36
C ARG A 37 63.73 29.43 -21.05
N THR A 38 65.03 29.70 -21.22
CA THR A 38 66.08 28.69 -20.93
C THR A 38 66.14 28.35 -19.45
N LEU A 39 66.01 29.34 -18.56
CA LEU A 39 66.01 29.15 -17.11
C LEU A 39 64.76 28.41 -16.64
N ALA A 40 63.60 28.74 -17.19
CA ALA A 40 62.35 28.05 -16.89
C ALA A 40 62.37 26.61 -17.35
N ALA A 41 62.82 26.36 -18.58
CA ALA A 41 63.00 25.00 -19.09
C ALA A 41 64.03 24.19 -18.29
N GLY A 42 65.14 24.79 -17.89
CA GLY A 42 66.18 24.18 -17.03
C GLY A 42 65.64 23.80 -15.63
N SER A 43 64.64 24.54 -15.13
CA SER A 43 63.97 24.24 -13.90
C SER A 43 62.75 23.27 -14.06
N GLY A 44 62.55 22.77 -15.27
CA GLY A 44 61.47 21.83 -15.61
C GLY A 44 60.09 22.48 -15.78
N VAL A 45 60.00 23.79 -15.85
CA VAL A 45 58.71 24.51 -16.03
C VAL A 45 58.32 24.42 -17.52
N GLN A 46 57.07 24.05 -17.76
CA GLN A 46 56.50 24.03 -19.13
C GLN A 46 56.25 25.47 -19.58
N VAL A 47 56.94 25.82 -20.69
CA VAL A 47 56.79 27.18 -21.27
C VAL A 47 55.58 27.18 -22.20
N THR A 48 54.45 27.64 -21.68
CA THR A 48 53.20 27.86 -22.42
C THR A 48 53.15 29.25 -23.03
N ALA A 49 52.22 29.50 -23.97
CA ALA A 49 52.02 30.85 -24.53
C ALA A 49 51.69 31.92 -23.47
N GLU A 50 51.10 31.52 -22.36
CA GLU A 50 50.84 32.44 -21.22
C GLU A 50 52.13 32.77 -20.48
N VAL A 51 52.97 31.78 -20.22
CA VAL A 51 54.28 31.97 -19.60
C VAL A 51 55.14 32.89 -20.46
N GLU A 52 55.11 32.73 -21.77
CA GLU A 52 55.81 33.64 -22.68
C GLU A 52 55.31 35.06 -22.67
N ARG A 53 54.00 35.27 -22.56
CA ARG A 53 53.45 36.63 -22.36
C ARG A 53 53.89 37.22 -21.04
N ARG A 54 53.95 36.45 -19.95
CA ARG A 54 54.44 36.88 -18.65
C ARG A 54 55.96 37.26 -18.74
N PHE A 55 56.78 36.47 -19.44
CA PHE A 55 58.19 36.80 -19.69
C PHE A 55 58.32 38.12 -20.39
N SER A 56 57.56 38.40 -21.43
CA SER A 56 57.60 39.67 -22.16
C SER A 56 57.23 40.86 -21.26
N ALA A 57 56.21 40.68 -20.42
CA ALA A 57 55.79 41.73 -19.45
C ALA A 57 56.87 41.97 -18.39
N ILE A 58 57.49 40.90 -17.86
CA ILE A 58 58.55 40.99 -16.87
C ILE A 58 59.77 41.67 -17.43
N CYS A 59 60.18 41.37 -18.65
CA CYS A 59 61.30 42.02 -19.32
C CYS A 59 61.05 43.52 -19.50
N ALA A 60 59.85 43.90 -19.93
CA ALA A 60 59.48 45.31 -20.08
C ALA A 60 59.44 46.07 -18.73
N ASP A 61 58.88 45.48 -17.67
CA ASP A 61 58.85 46.07 -16.32
C ASP A 61 60.27 46.25 -15.73
N TYR A 62 61.10 45.20 -15.86
CA TYR A 62 62.48 45.24 -15.37
C TYR A 62 63.36 46.27 -16.10
N ALA A 63 63.15 46.35 -17.43
CA ALA A 63 63.87 47.33 -18.25
C ALA A 63 63.49 48.80 -17.89
N ALA A 64 62.25 49.04 -17.52
CA ALA A 64 61.74 50.34 -17.11
C ALA A 64 62.22 50.74 -15.71
N THR A 65 62.29 49.82 -14.76
CA THR A 65 62.66 50.08 -13.34
C THR A 65 63.43 48.84 -12.79
N PRO A 66 64.78 48.86 -12.94
CA PRO A 66 65.63 47.80 -12.39
C PRO A 66 65.51 47.75 -10.85
N ARG A 67 65.02 46.66 -10.30
CA ARG A 67 64.87 46.38 -8.89
C ARG A 67 64.92 44.88 -8.63
N GLU A 68 65.14 44.52 -7.37
CA GLU A 68 64.93 43.12 -7.01
C GLU A 68 63.49 42.72 -7.32
N LEU A 69 63.31 41.63 -8.07
CA LEU A 69 62.01 41.20 -8.53
C LEU A 69 61.82 39.71 -8.22
N CYS A 70 60.74 39.39 -7.49
CA CYS A 70 60.29 38.02 -7.29
C CYS A 70 58.86 37.93 -7.78
N VAL A 71 58.63 37.19 -8.91
CA VAL A 71 57.32 37.17 -9.59
C VAL A 71 56.95 35.77 -9.98
N SER A 72 55.67 35.39 -9.81
CA SER A 72 55.16 34.14 -10.34
C SER A 72 55.10 34.17 -11.86
N ILE A 73 55.77 33.18 -12.49
CA ILE A 73 55.81 32.99 -13.95
C ILE A 73 54.82 31.94 -14.44
N ALA A 74 54.49 30.96 -13.58
CA ALA A 74 53.53 29.92 -13.89
C ALA A 74 52.80 29.49 -12.60
N ASP A 75 51.53 29.24 -12.74
CA ASP A 75 50.71 28.62 -11.72
C ASP A 75 50.10 27.31 -12.26
N ALA A 76 49.98 26.31 -11.39
CA ALA A 76 49.38 25.04 -11.74
C ALA A 76 47.87 25.20 -11.95
N THR A 77 47.32 24.36 -12.81
CA THR A 77 45.86 24.17 -12.81
C THR A 77 45.51 23.23 -11.68
N GLU A 78 44.80 23.73 -10.70
CA GLU A 78 44.37 22.90 -9.55
C GLU A 78 43.37 21.84 -10.00
N PRO A 79 43.45 20.61 -9.44
CA PRO A 79 42.45 19.57 -9.72
C PRO A 79 41.11 19.97 -9.12
N VAL A 80 40.04 19.60 -9.81
CA VAL A 80 38.67 19.76 -9.31
C VAL A 80 38.17 18.37 -8.87
N ASP A 81 37.98 18.21 -7.56
CA ASP A 81 37.50 16.93 -7.01
C ASP A 81 36.10 16.61 -7.52
N GLY A 82 35.82 15.33 -7.67
CA GLY A 82 34.54 14.81 -8.13
C GLY A 82 33.43 15.07 -7.09
N ALA A 83 32.22 15.31 -7.57
CA ALA A 83 31.03 15.39 -6.76
C ALA A 83 30.66 13.99 -6.22
N GLY A 84 30.26 13.90 -4.95
CA GLY A 84 29.77 12.66 -4.34
C GLY A 84 28.44 12.23 -4.92
N ALA A 85 28.15 10.92 -4.88
CA ALA A 85 26.84 10.41 -5.26
C ALA A 85 25.78 10.82 -4.23
N VAL A 86 24.61 11.27 -4.73
CA VAL A 86 23.51 11.77 -3.91
C VAL A 86 22.21 11.09 -4.29
N TRP A 87 21.42 10.72 -3.28
CA TRP A 87 20.05 10.26 -3.44
C TRP A 87 19.10 11.47 -3.34
N ASN A 88 18.41 11.75 -4.44
CA ASN A 88 17.38 12.78 -4.50
C ASN A 88 16.02 12.07 -4.44
N TRP A 89 15.38 12.14 -3.28
CA TRP A 89 14.06 11.54 -3.07
C TRP A 89 12.98 12.29 -3.84
N GLU A 90 12.04 11.55 -4.43
CA GLU A 90 10.82 12.16 -4.96
C GLU A 90 9.97 12.70 -3.80
N LYS A 91 9.13 13.70 -4.09
CA LYS A 91 8.35 14.41 -3.07
C LYS A 91 7.50 13.43 -2.24
N GLY A 92 7.73 13.42 -0.93
CA GLY A 92 7.02 12.56 0.02
C GLY A 92 7.52 11.12 0.11
N MET A 93 8.62 10.78 -0.58
CA MET A 93 9.19 9.42 -0.57
C MET A 93 10.41 9.26 0.35
N ASP A 94 10.84 10.33 1.04
CA ASP A 94 11.94 10.23 2.00
C ASP A 94 11.51 9.47 3.26
N PRO A 95 12.04 8.28 3.50
CA PRO A 95 11.64 7.46 4.66
C PRO A 95 12.16 7.99 6.01
N SER A 96 13.06 8.98 6.00
CA SER A 96 13.57 9.65 7.21
C SER A 96 12.75 10.89 7.59
N GLY A 97 11.95 11.41 6.66
CA GLY A 97 11.06 12.53 6.86
C GLY A 97 9.75 12.09 7.53
N ALA A 98 9.48 12.51 8.77
CA ALA A 98 8.12 12.54 9.25
C ALA A 98 7.30 13.38 8.26
N LEU A 99 6.26 12.80 7.64
CA LEU A 99 5.37 13.57 6.76
C LEU A 99 4.82 14.75 7.56
N PRO A 100 5.10 15.99 7.16
CA PRO A 100 4.62 17.14 7.91
C PRO A 100 3.09 17.12 7.89
N VAL A 101 2.47 17.39 9.04
CA VAL A 101 1.05 17.72 9.11
C VAL A 101 0.84 18.91 8.19
N GLN A 102 0.33 18.72 7.00
CA GLN A 102 -0.04 19.82 6.12
C GLN A 102 -1.24 20.52 6.75
N ALA A 103 -0.99 21.58 7.51
CA ALA A 103 -1.98 22.60 7.75
C ALA A 103 -2.20 23.28 6.38
N MET A 104 -3.25 22.91 5.67
CA MET A 104 -3.72 23.70 4.54
C MET A 104 -4.26 25.01 5.10
N ASP A 105 -3.86 26.13 4.49
CA ASP A 105 -4.29 27.49 4.84
C ASP A 105 -5.79 27.54 5.15
N GLY A 106 -6.12 27.87 6.41
CA GLY A 106 -7.48 28.18 6.85
C GLY A 106 -8.41 26.99 7.16
N GLN A 107 -7.97 25.74 7.02
CA GLN A 107 -8.75 24.56 7.44
C GLN A 107 -8.15 23.93 8.71
N ARG A 108 -9.03 23.35 9.57
CA ARG A 108 -8.61 22.57 10.74
C ARG A 108 -7.68 21.45 10.27
N ALA A 109 -6.53 21.29 10.90
CA ALA A 109 -5.61 20.18 10.65
C ALA A 109 -6.36 18.86 10.82
N ASP A 110 -6.32 17.98 9.80
CA ASP A 110 -6.87 16.63 9.93
C ASP A 110 -5.94 15.80 10.83
N LEU A 111 -6.33 15.65 12.09
CA LEU A 111 -5.56 14.89 13.08
C LEU A 111 -5.53 13.38 12.78
N TYR A 112 -6.44 12.92 11.92
CA TYR A 112 -6.54 11.52 11.47
C TYR A 112 -5.85 11.25 10.13
N ALA A 113 -5.18 12.26 9.55
CA ALA A 113 -4.50 12.09 8.26
C ALA A 113 -3.43 10.99 8.32
N ALA A 114 -3.38 10.15 7.29
CA ALA A 114 -2.38 9.09 7.16
C ALA A 114 -0.95 9.67 7.16
N ARG A 115 -0.08 9.13 8.02
CA ARG A 115 1.32 9.55 8.16
C ARG A 115 2.34 8.55 7.63
N VAL A 116 1.88 7.50 6.96
CA VAL A 116 2.72 6.46 6.38
C VAL A 116 2.73 6.60 4.86
N ALA A 117 3.91 6.84 4.29
CA ALA A 117 4.07 6.90 2.85
C ALA A 117 4.16 5.48 2.27
N SER A 118 3.13 5.07 1.54
CA SER A 118 3.17 3.86 0.73
C SER A 118 3.67 4.16 -0.69
N VAL A 119 4.40 3.22 -1.28
CA VAL A 119 4.81 3.26 -2.67
C VAL A 119 4.05 2.21 -3.48
N ALA A 120 3.69 2.56 -4.72
CA ALA A 120 3.08 1.63 -5.66
C ALA A 120 4.15 1.01 -6.57
N ALA A 121 3.93 -0.20 -7.04
CA ALA A 121 4.76 -0.82 -8.05
C ALA A 121 4.87 0.08 -9.30
N GLY A 122 6.08 0.25 -9.82
CA GLY A 122 6.38 1.14 -10.94
C GLY A 122 6.61 2.61 -10.57
N ALA A 123 6.39 3.02 -9.31
CA ALA A 123 6.64 4.40 -8.89
C ALA A 123 8.15 4.69 -8.81
N VAL A 124 8.56 5.86 -9.29
CA VAL A 124 9.92 6.38 -9.07
C VAL A 124 10.00 6.88 -7.63
N VAL A 125 10.97 6.36 -6.89
CA VAL A 125 11.16 6.63 -5.46
C VAL A 125 12.21 7.72 -5.24
N ALA A 126 13.28 7.64 -6.00
CA ALA A 126 14.41 8.55 -5.93
C ALA A 126 15.17 8.58 -7.26
N ARG A 127 16.04 9.58 -7.43
CA ARG A 127 17.03 9.62 -8.50
C ARG A 127 18.42 9.66 -7.89
N VAL A 128 19.30 8.77 -8.32
CA VAL A 128 20.69 8.69 -7.86
C VAL A 128 21.56 9.44 -8.83
N ALA A 129 22.13 10.58 -8.39
CA ALA A 129 23.23 11.22 -9.08
C ALA A 129 24.50 10.43 -8.76
N LEU A 130 25.16 9.89 -9.80
CA LEU A 130 26.40 9.13 -9.63
C LEU A 130 27.56 10.03 -9.23
N ALA A 131 28.53 9.47 -8.50
CA ALA A 131 29.78 10.15 -8.20
C ALA A 131 30.55 10.40 -9.48
N THR A 132 31.18 11.58 -9.57
CA THR A 132 32.05 11.94 -10.70
C THR A 132 33.50 11.69 -10.33
N SER A 133 34.35 11.41 -11.33
CA SER A 133 35.79 11.21 -11.13
C SER A 133 36.56 12.48 -10.84
N GLY A 134 35.94 13.64 -11.07
CA GLY A 134 36.63 14.92 -11.04
C GLY A 134 37.45 15.18 -12.31
N THR A 135 38.18 16.31 -12.31
CA THR A 135 39.04 16.69 -13.40
C THR A 135 40.45 16.89 -12.86
N ASP A 136 41.42 16.16 -13.44
CA ASP A 136 42.80 16.27 -13.03
C ASP A 136 43.37 17.65 -13.30
N GLY A 137 44.18 18.11 -12.39
CA GLY A 137 45.01 19.34 -12.54
C GLY A 137 46.31 19.07 -13.26
N LEU A 138 47.04 20.12 -13.59
CA LEU A 138 48.33 20.04 -14.22
C LEU A 138 49.34 20.94 -13.48
N SER A 139 50.48 20.40 -13.04
CA SER A 139 51.53 21.15 -12.39
C SER A 139 52.27 22.05 -13.38
N VAL A 140 52.99 23.03 -12.90
CA VAL A 140 53.86 23.91 -13.76
C VAL A 140 54.95 23.13 -14.50
N THR A 141 55.24 21.90 -14.08
CA THR A 141 56.20 20.99 -14.73
C THR A 141 55.53 19.99 -15.69
N GLY A 142 54.21 20.10 -15.95
CA GLY A 142 53.48 19.22 -16.82
C GLY A 142 53.09 17.87 -16.20
N LYS A 143 53.34 17.67 -14.91
CA LYS A 143 52.86 16.46 -14.22
C LYS A 143 51.38 16.57 -13.87
N VAL A 144 50.63 15.53 -14.09
CA VAL A 144 49.22 15.45 -13.71
C VAL A 144 49.10 15.47 -12.18
N ILE A 145 48.25 16.34 -11.69
CA ILE A 145 47.78 16.36 -10.27
C ILE A 145 46.45 15.65 -10.24
N PRO A 146 46.38 14.42 -9.71
CA PRO A 146 45.15 13.67 -9.79
C PRO A 146 44.05 14.28 -8.93
N ALA A 147 42.82 14.39 -9.50
CA ALA A 147 41.63 14.72 -8.76
C ALA A 147 41.20 13.53 -7.89
N ARG A 148 40.50 13.81 -6.79
CA ARG A 148 39.87 12.76 -5.98
C ARG A 148 38.50 12.46 -6.54
N ALA A 149 38.21 11.19 -6.75
CA ALA A 149 36.87 10.76 -7.11
C ALA A 149 35.89 11.09 -5.97
N GLY A 150 34.69 11.51 -6.33
CA GLY A 150 33.62 11.77 -5.36
C GLY A 150 33.27 10.50 -4.57
N PRO A 151 32.86 10.61 -3.30
CA PRO A 151 32.49 9.47 -2.49
C PRO A 151 31.25 8.74 -3.06
N ALA A 152 31.21 7.41 -2.91
CA ALA A 152 30.06 6.61 -3.29
C ALA A 152 28.83 6.97 -2.44
N ALA A 153 27.62 6.66 -2.97
CA ALA A 153 26.38 6.89 -2.26
C ALA A 153 26.36 6.14 -0.91
N ARG A 154 25.87 6.82 0.13
CA ARG A 154 25.69 6.20 1.46
C ARG A 154 24.53 5.21 1.48
N LEU A 155 23.53 5.42 0.62
CA LEU A 155 22.37 4.55 0.47
C LEU A 155 22.54 3.65 -0.76
N ARG A 156 22.06 2.41 -0.66
CA ARG A 156 22.05 1.43 -1.75
C ARG A 156 20.65 0.89 -1.95
N PRO A 157 20.21 0.68 -3.20
CA PRO A 157 18.97 -0.01 -3.47
C PRO A 157 19.08 -1.48 -3.06
N GLY A 158 18.06 -1.97 -2.37
CA GLY A 158 17.92 -3.35 -1.92
C GLY A 158 16.68 -4.01 -2.50
N ASP A 159 16.14 -4.99 -1.78
CA ASP A 159 14.99 -5.78 -2.23
C ASP A 159 13.75 -4.92 -2.52
N GLY A 160 13.08 -5.22 -3.63
CA GLY A 160 11.90 -4.49 -4.11
C GLY A 160 12.19 -3.17 -4.81
N LEU A 161 13.47 -2.82 -5.08
CA LEU A 161 13.87 -1.66 -5.85
C LEU A 161 14.72 -2.07 -7.06
N ALA A 162 14.51 -1.40 -8.18
CA ALA A 162 15.35 -1.49 -9.36
C ALA A 162 15.93 -0.12 -9.71
N VAL A 163 17.14 -0.10 -10.23
CA VAL A 163 17.78 1.13 -10.73
C VAL A 163 17.78 1.09 -12.26
N SER A 164 17.20 2.10 -12.87
CA SER A 164 17.21 2.29 -14.31
C SER A 164 18.54 2.89 -14.78
N LEU A 165 18.81 2.80 -16.07
CA LEU A 165 20.05 3.33 -16.68
C LEU A 165 20.20 4.85 -16.51
N ASP A 166 19.09 5.57 -16.36
CA ASP A 166 19.03 7.02 -16.11
C ASP A 166 19.21 7.40 -14.63
N GLY A 167 19.51 6.42 -13.76
CA GLY A 167 19.67 6.63 -12.32
C GLY A 167 18.37 6.74 -11.54
N ALA A 168 17.20 6.49 -12.16
CA ALA A 168 15.94 6.42 -11.45
C ALA A 168 15.83 5.12 -10.64
N VAL A 169 15.46 5.23 -9.38
CA VAL A 169 15.17 4.10 -8.48
C VAL A 169 13.67 3.89 -8.49
N VAL A 170 13.24 2.71 -8.96
CA VAL A 170 11.82 2.38 -9.17
C VAL A 170 11.42 1.24 -8.24
N ALA A 171 10.26 1.37 -7.59
CA ALA A 171 9.68 0.30 -6.79
C ALA A 171 9.16 -0.82 -7.70
N GLN A 172 9.53 -2.07 -7.41
CA GLN A 172 9.09 -3.26 -8.15
C GLN A 172 7.77 -3.84 -7.63
N ARG A 173 7.35 -3.43 -6.42
CA ARG A 173 6.15 -3.91 -5.75
C ARG A 173 5.54 -2.82 -4.88
N ASP A 174 4.26 -2.98 -4.55
CA ASP A 174 3.58 -2.14 -3.57
C ASP A 174 4.19 -2.35 -2.17
N GLY A 175 4.24 -1.30 -1.35
CA GLY A 175 4.78 -1.44 -0.01
C GLY A 175 5.17 -0.12 0.64
N VAL A 176 6.03 -0.19 1.65
CA VAL A 176 6.61 0.95 2.37
C VAL A 176 8.13 0.93 2.26
N LEU A 177 8.71 2.11 2.08
CA LEU A 177 10.16 2.26 2.06
C LEU A 177 10.74 2.12 3.47
N ARG A 178 11.77 1.28 3.59
CA ARG A 178 12.55 1.12 4.81
C ARG A 178 14.03 1.34 4.52
N VAL A 179 14.71 2.00 5.44
CA VAL A 179 16.17 2.16 5.41
C VAL A 179 16.76 1.44 6.60
N SER A 180 17.61 0.45 6.34
CA SER A 180 18.33 -0.29 7.36
C SER A 180 19.77 -0.46 6.93
N ALA A 181 20.72 -0.07 7.80
CA ALA A 181 22.17 -0.17 7.54
C ALA A 181 22.61 0.42 6.17
N GLY A 182 21.97 1.50 5.73
CA GLY A 182 22.27 2.14 4.44
C GLY A 182 21.67 1.42 3.22
N VAL A 183 20.83 0.41 3.41
CA VAL A 183 20.09 -0.28 2.34
C VAL A 183 18.64 0.18 2.37
N VAL A 184 18.14 0.63 1.21
CA VAL A 184 16.74 1.03 1.02
C VAL A 184 15.99 -0.15 0.43
N THR A 185 14.91 -0.58 1.06
CA THR A 185 14.08 -1.72 0.62
C THR A 185 12.62 -1.34 0.58
N VAL A 186 11.81 -2.06 -0.20
CA VAL A 186 10.35 -1.98 -0.18
C VAL A 186 9.82 -3.17 0.62
N SER A 187 9.21 -2.89 1.78
CA SER A 187 8.55 -3.90 2.61
C SER A 187 7.07 -3.97 2.26
N THR A 188 6.55 -5.17 2.06
CA THR A 188 5.10 -5.44 1.89
C THR A 188 4.37 -5.49 3.23
N VAL A 189 5.11 -5.41 4.35
CA VAL A 189 4.56 -5.41 5.71
C VAL A 189 4.82 -4.06 6.36
N LEU A 190 3.77 -3.39 6.80
CA LEU A 190 3.84 -2.18 7.60
C LEU A 190 3.80 -2.57 9.09
N GLU A 191 4.89 -2.36 9.81
CA GLU A 191 4.96 -2.56 11.25
C GLU A 191 4.80 -1.24 12.00
N ILE A 192 3.80 -1.18 12.87
CA ILE A 192 3.55 -0.08 13.80
C ILE A 192 4.01 -0.54 15.17
N LYS A 193 5.10 0.04 15.69
CA LYS A 193 5.74 -0.37 16.95
C LYS A 193 4.94 -0.03 18.20
N GLY A 194 3.91 0.78 18.08
CA GLY A 194 3.01 1.19 19.17
C GLY A 194 1.55 1.01 18.78
N SER A 195 0.70 1.89 19.30
CA SER A 195 -0.73 1.93 18.99
C SER A 195 -1.02 2.70 17.71
N VAL A 196 -2.18 2.41 17.10
CA VAL A 196 -2.78 3.30 16.09
C VAL A 196 -3.59 4.35 16.85
N ASP A 197 -3.07 5.57 16.85
CA ASP A 197 -3.60 6.72 17.61
C ASP A 197 -3.32 8.05 16.85
N PHE A 198 -3.43 9.19 17.53
CA PHE A 198 -3.16 10.50 16.92
C PHE A 198 -1.71 10.69 16.43
N SER A 199 -0.76 9.88 16.92
CA SER A 199 0.63 9.95 16.46
C SER A 199 0.85 9.24 15.13
N THR A 200 0.11 8.18 14.88
CA THR A 200 0.18 7.38 13.64
C THR A 200 -0.84 7.81 12.59
N GLY A 201 -1.99 8.34 13.03
CA GLY A 201 -3.12 8.68 12.16
C GLY A 201 -3.83 7.45 11.59
N ARG A 202 -4.67 7.69 10.58
CA ARG A 202 -5.32 6.64 9.81
C ARG A 202 -4.30 5.83 9.02
N ILE A 203 -4.49 4.52 8.97
CA ILE A 203 -3.65 3.62 8.18
C ILE A 203 -4.42 3.20 6.92
N ASP A 204 -3.84 3.47 5.77
CA ASP A 204 -4.28 2.95 4.46
C ASP A 204 -3.05 2.39 3.75
N PHE A 205 -2.95 1.06 3.68
CA PHE A 205 -1.72 0.39 3.24
C PHE A 205 -2.00 -0.73 2.25
N ARG A 206 -1.19 -0.76 1.18
CA ARG A 206 -1.21 -1.84 0.18
C ARG A 206 -0.22 -2.93 0.60
N GLY A 207 -0.70 -3.88 1.39
CA GLY A 207 0.07 -4.98 1.95
C GLY A 207 -0.46 -5.38 3.31
N ASP A 208 0.39 -6.03 4.11
CA ASP A 208 0.05 -6.50 5.44
C ASP A 208 0.36 -5.44 6.50
N VAL A 209 -0.47 -5.36 7.54
CA VAL A 209 -0.28 -4.41 8.65
C VAL A 209 -0.13 -5.18 9.97
N VAL A 210 0.92 -4.88 10.71
CA VAL A 210 1.16 -5.43 12.05
C VAL A 210 1.21 -4.30 13.05
N VAL A 211 0.28 -4.30 14.01
CA VAL A 211 0.20 -3.33 15.10
C VAL A 211 0.68 -4.01 16.39
N ALA A 212 1.78 -3.51 16.97
CA ALA A 212 2.38 -4.12 18.17
C ALA A 212 1.56 -3.90 19.44
N ASP A 213 0.75 -2.84 19.49
CA ASP A 213 -0.10 -2.50 20.63
C ASP A 213 -1.55 -2.33 20.16
N ALA A 214 -2.30 -1.37 20.64
CA ALA A 214 -3.73 -1.20 20.46
C ALA A 214 -4.12 -0.41 19.20
N ILE A 215 -5.36 -0.60 18.73
CA ILE A 215 -6.04 0.35 17.86
C ILE A 215 -7.04 1.12 18.73
N ARG A 216 -6.83 2.44 18.83
CA ARG A 216 -7.63 3.31 19.68
C ARG A 216 -8.96 3.70 19.03
N ASP A 217 -9.87 4.21 19.85
CA ASP A 217 -11.19 4.68 19.42
C ASP A 217 -11.14 5.73 18.30
N GLY A 218 -11.99 5.56 17.30
CA GLY A 218 -12.14 6.47 16.16
C GLY A 218 -11.10 6.34 15.07
N PHE A 219 -10.10 5.45 15.23
CA PHE A 219 -9.09 5.22 14.20
C PHE A 219 -9.50 4.15 13.19
N GLU A 220 -8.89 4.23 12.01
CA GLU A 220 -9.19 3.39 10.88
C GLU A 220 -7.91 2.71 10.38
N VAL A 221 -8.00 1.39 10.14
CA VAL A 221 -6.93 0.59 9.52
C VAL A 221 -7.50 -0.10 8.29
N ARG A 222 -6.99 0.28 7.11
CA ARG A 222 -7.26 -0.37 5.84
C ARG A 222 -6.01 -1.05 5.33
N ALA A 223 -6.12 -2.32 5.00
CA ALA A 223 -5.04 -3.11 4.41
C ALA A 223 -5.57 -3.94 3.23
N THR A 224 -4.84 -4.01 2.14
CA THR A 224 -5.20 -4.95 1.06
C THR A 224 -4.82 -6.38 1.40
N GLY A 225 -3.84 -6.59 2.27
CA GLY A 225 -3.40 -7.86 2.84
C GLY A 225 -4.01 -8.13 4.21
N SER A 226 -3.25 -8.80 5.05
CA SER A 226 -3.64 -9.23 6.40
C SER A 226 -3.39 -8.15 7.46
N VAL A 227 -4.18 -8.18 8.53
CA VAL A 227 -4.01 -7.29 9.69
C VAL A 227 -3.80 -8.11 10.95
N THR A 228 -2.70 -7.86 11.65
CA THR A 228 -2.40 -8.46 12.96
C THR A 228 -2.30 -7.37 14.00
N VAL A 229 -3.12 -7.47 15.06
CA VAL A 229 -3.11 -6.51 16.19
C VAL A 229 -2.81 -7.28 17.47
N HIS A 230 -1.65 -7.05 18.08
CA HIS A 230 -1.23 -7.76 19.29
C HIS A 230 -1.90 -7.24 20.56
N GLY A 231 -2.34 -5.97 20.56
CA GLY A 231 -3.08 -5.36 21.64
C GLY A 231 -4.60 -5.40 21.47
N PRO A 232 -5.36 -4.72 22.35
CA PRO A 232 -6.80 -4.62 22.23
C PRO A 232 -7.21 -3.68 21.08
N VAL A 233 -8.39 -3.95 20.50
CA VAL A 233 -9.04 -3.05 19.52
C VAL A 233 -10.25 -2.40 20.20
N GLU A 234 -10.29 -1.08 20.16
CA GLU A 234 -11.41 -0.28 20.69
C GLU A 234 -12.44 0.01 19.58
N ALA A 235 -13.19 1.12 19.66
CA ALA A 235 -14.19 1.50 18.67
C ALA A 235 -13.53 1.96 17.35
N ALA A 236 -12.94 1.04 16.61
CA ALA A 236 -12.19 1.28 15.40
C ALA A 236 -12.87 0.70 14.16
N THR A 237 -12.46 1.18 13.00
CA THR A 237 -12.83 0.60 11.71
C THR A 237 -11.63 -0.20 11.17
N ILE A 238 -11.85 -1.50 10.88
CA ILE A 238 -10.83 -2.36 10.28
C ILE A 238 -11.37 -2.94 8.97
N GLU A 239 -10.66 -2.66 7.88
CA GLU A 239 -10.91 -3.26 6.58
C GLU A 239 -9.64 -3.98 6.11
N CYS A 240 -9.68 -5.30 5.94
CA CYS A 240 -8.56 -6.05 5.38
C CYS A 240 -9.02 -7.03 4.32
N GLY A 241 -8.23 -7.13 3.25
CA GLY A 241 -8.48 -8.08 2.16
C GLY A 241 -8.05 -9.51 2.49
N GLY A 242 -7.04 -9.67 3.34
CA GLY A 242 -6.51 -10.94 3.83
C GLY A 242 -7.08 -11.33 5.20
N ASP A 243 -6.23 -11.92 6.03
CA ASP A 243 -6.59 -12.47 7.34
C ASP A 243 -6.56 -11.42 8.45
N LEU A 244 -7.37 -11.63 9.50
CA LEU A 244 -7.38 -10.79 10.70
C LEU A 244 -6.98 -11.61 11.93
N ALA A 245 -5.98 -11.14 12.67
CA ALA A 245 -5.59 -11.72 13.95
C ALA A 245 -5.66 -10.67 15.07
N CYS A 246 -6.60 -10.87 16.04
CA CYS A 246 -6.77 -10.03 17.23
C CYS A 246 -6.82 -10.88 18.49
N PRO A 247 -5.68 -11.40 18.99
CA PRO A 247 -5.63 -12.31 20.15
C PRO A 247 -6.04 -11.67 21.48
N ARG A 248 -6.17 -10.34 21.55
CA ARG A 248 -6.65 -9.62 22.73
C ARG A 248 -8.12 -9.21 22.65
N GLY A 249 -8.81 -9.62 21.55
CA GLY A 249 -10.21 -9.34 21.32
C GLY A 249 -10.50 -7.89 20.93
N ILE A 250 -11.79 -7.64 20.68
CA ILE A 250 -12.33 -6.38 20.22
C ILE A 250 -13.46 -6.01 21.15
N ALA A 251 -13.29 -4.91 21.89
CA ALA A 251 -14.30 -4.40 22.82
C ALA A 251 -14.50 -2.91 22.61
N SER A 252 -15.69 -2.52 22.21
CA SER A 252 -15.98 -1.15 21.85
C SER A 252 -17.02 -0.52 22.76
N ALA A 253 -16.78 0.72 23.20
CA ALA A 253 -17.80 1.54 23.87
C ALA A 253 -18.81 2.07 22.85
N GLN A 254 -18.36 2.41 21.65
CA GLN A 254 -19.17 2.71 20.47
C GLN A 254 -19.08 1.51 19.51
N ARG A 255 -19.87 1.48 18.44
CA ARG A 255 -19.89 0.32 17.57
C ARG A 255 -18.65 0.25 16.66
N ALA A 256 -17.78 -0.75 16.85
CA ALA A 256 -16.69 -1.04 15.93
C ALA A 256 -17.22 -1.59 14.61
N THR A 257 -16.52 -1.32 13.50
CA THR A 257 -16.87 -1.84 12.17
C THR A 257 -15.70 -2.65 11.61
N LEU A 258 -16.00 -3.89 11.20
CA LEU A 258 -15.00 -4.83 10.69
C LEU A 258 -15.44 -5.40 9.36
N THR A 259 -14.54 -5.40 8.37
CA THR A 259 -14.72 -6.08 7.08
C THR A 259 -13.46 -6.86 6.76
N VAL A 260 -13.56 -8.20 6.73
CA VAL A 260 -12.43 -9.09 6.56
C VAL A 260 -12.67 -10.02 5.37
N GLY A 261 -11.68 -10.09 4.47
CA GLY A 261 -11.75 -10.92 3.28
C GLY A 261 -11.36 -12.37 3.49
N GLY A 262 -10.39 -12.63 4.38
CA GLY A 262 -9.82 -13.95 4.66
C GLY A 262 -10.29 -14.56 5.98
N HIS A 263 -9.43 -15.41 6.54
CA HIS A 263 -9.64 -16.07 7.83
C HIS A 263 -9.46 -15.10 8.99
N SER A 264 -10.26 -15.25 10.04
CA SER A 264 -10.21 -14.37 11.21
C SER A 264 -10.03 -15.16 12.51
N THR A 265 -9.09 -14.73 13.34
CA THR A 265 -8.87 -15.28 14.69
C THR A 265 -9.00 -14.16 15.72
N ILE A 266 -10.00 -14.26 16.57
CA ILE A 266 -10.26 -13.28 17.62
C ILE A 266 -10.49 -13.97 18.96
N GLU A 267 -10.15 -13.29 20.06
CA GLU A 267 -10.46 -13.81 21.40
C GLU A 267 -11.94 -13.61 21.72
N PHE A 268 -12.45 -12.39 21.56
CA PHE A 268 -13.86 -12.04 21.72
C PHE A 268 -14.22 -10.84 20.87
N LEU A 269 -15.53 -10.62 20.66
CA LEU A 269 -16.08 -9.47 19.96
C LEU A 269 -17.26 -8.92 20.73
N ARG A 270 -17.19 -7.66 21.15
CA ARG A 270 -18.26 -6.99 21.87
C ARG A 270 -18.62 -5.67 21.21
N ASN A 271 -19.92 -5.46 21.03
CA ASN A 271 -20.51 -4.22 20.54
C ASN A 271 -19.94 -3.78 19.18
N ALA A 272 -20.01 -4.67 18.18
CA ALA A 272 -19.45 -4.45 16.85
C ALA A 272 -20.42 -4.85 15.74
N THR A 273 -20.18 -4.29 14.55
CA THR A 273 -20.73 -4.78 13.28
C THR A 273 -19.60 -5.38 12.47
N ALA A 274 -19.67 -6.68 12.17
CA ALA A 274 -18.57 -7.39 11.54
C ALA A 274 -19.04 -8.25 10.37
N VAL A 275 -18.31 -8.18 9.26
CA VAL A 275 -18.48 -9.03 8.07
C VAL A 275 -17.18 -9.78 7.83
N PHE A 276 -17.20 -11.07 8.08
CA PHE A 276 -16.12 -12.00 7.78
C PHE A 276 -16.52 -12.81 6.54
N LYS A 277 -15.81 -12.62 5.42
CA LYS A 277 -16.09 -13.37 4.18
C LYS A 277 -15.57 -14.79 4.25
N GLY A 278 -14.47 -15.00 4.97
CA GLY A 278 -13.89 -16.32 5.24
C GLY A 278 -14.38 -16.91 6.57
N ASP A 279 -13.54 -17.80 7.15
CA ASP A 279 -13.82 -18.46 8.42
C ASP A 279 -13.56 -17.52 9.62
N LEU A 280 -14.25 -17.78 10.72
CA LEU A 280 -14.07 -17.08 11.97
C LEU A 280 -13.80 -18.06 13.13
N ASP A 281 -12.64 -17.94 13.74
CA ASP A 281 -12.27 -18.59 15.00
C ASP A 281 -12.41 -17.60 16.16
N CYS A 282 -13.39 -17.83 17.04
CA CYS A 282 -13.61 -17.05 18.25
C CYS A 282 -13.50 -17.94 19.49
N ARG A 283 -12.57 -17.62 20.41
CA ARG A 283 -12.37 -18.44 21.61
C ARG A 283 -13.34 -18.13 22.73
N GLY A 284 -13.71 -16.86 22.90
CA GLY A 284 -14.54 -16.39 23.99
C GLY A 284 -15.98 -16.11 23.57
N GLU A 285 -16.37 -14.84 23.49
CA GLU A 285 -17.78 -14.48 23.25
C GLU A 285 -17.96 -13.52 22.08
N LEU A 286 -19.09 -13.68 21.38
CA LEU A 286 -19.66 -12.68 20.49
C LEU A 286 -20.86 -12.05 21.22
N ALA A 287 -20.70 -10.81 21.69
CA ALA A 287 -21.71 -10.18 22.54
C ALA A 287 -22.19 -8.85 21.95
N HIS A 288 -23.51 -8.62 21.95
CA HIS A 288 -24.15 -7.39 21.48
C HIS A 288 -23.67 -6.93 20.09
N SER A 289 -23.38 -7.88 19.21
CA SER A 289 -22.73 -7.63 17.93
C SER A 289 -23.58 -8.17 16.77
N ASP A 290 -23.48 -7.49 15.62
CA ASP A 290 -24.08 -7.95 14.37
C ASP A 290 -22.96 -8.55 13.51
N VAL A 291 -22.91 -9.88 13.47
CA VAL A 291 -21.81 -10.63 12.85
C VAL A 291 -22.34 -11.43 11.67
N THR A 292 -21.69 -11.28 10.52
CA THR A 292 -21.93 -12.09 9.33
C THR A 292 -20.68 -12.90 9.02
N VAL A 293 -20.83 -14.24 8.90
CA VAL A 293 -19.73 -15.16 8.58
C VAL A 293 -20.06 -15.90 7.29
N GLY A 294 -19.24 -15.70 6.27
CA GLY A 294 -19.37 -16.37 4.97
C GLY A 294 -18.85 -17.80 4.96
N GLY A 295 -17.81 -18.07 5.75
CA GLY A 295 -17.22 -19.40 5.94
C GLY A 295 -17.73 -20.14 7.18
N GLU A 296 -16.85 -20.92 7.80
CA GLU A 296 -17.13 -21.67 9.03
C GLU A 296 -16.93 -20.79 10.29
N LEU A 297 -17.85 -20.89 11.25
CA LEU A 297 -17.68 -20.30 12.58
C LEU A 297 -17.25 -21.36 13.59
N ARG A 298 -16.10 -21.20 14.20
CA ARG A 298 -15.61 -22.02 15.32
C ARG A 298 -15.56 -21.22 16.61
N CYS A 299 -16.51 -21.51 17.52
CA CYS A 299 -16.65 -20.86 18.84
C CYS A 299 -17.09 -21.90 19.91
N GLU A 300 -16.48 -23.10 19.91
CA GLU A 300 -16.92 -24.27 20.67
C GLU A 300 -16.86 -24.07 22.19
N SER A 301 -15.85 -23.33 22.69
CA SER A 301 -15.74 -22.98 24.11
C SER A 301 -16.48 -21.70 24.46
N GLY A 302 -16.89 -20.91 23.47
CA GLY A 302 -17.46 -19.59 23.66
C GLY A 302 -18.97 -19.55 23.67
N ARG A 303 -19.51 -18.34 23.61
CA ARG A 303 -20.95 -18.07 23.66
C ARG A 303 -21.34 -16.88 22.78
N ILE A 304 -22.58 -16.93 22.31
CA ILE A 304 -23.19 -15.84 21.55
C ILE A 304 -24.30 -15.21 22.41
N ILE A 305 -24.17 -13.92 22.72
CA ILE A 305 -25.08 -13.23 23.65
C ILE A 305 -25.56 -11.92 23.05
N GLY A 306 -26.82 -11.80 22.76
CA GLY A 306 -27.43 -10.60 22.19
C GLY A 306 -26.97 -10.35 20.75
N GLY A 307 -27.58 -9.39 20.07
CA GLY A 307 -27.24 -9.03 18.69
C GLY A 307 -27.72 -10.07 17.66
N LYS A 308 -27.09 -10.04 16.48
CA LYS A 308 -27.43 -10.88 15.33
C LYS A 308 -26.20 -11.63 14.84
N LEU A 309 -26.33 -12.94 14.63
CA LEU A 309 -25.32 -13.78 14.01
C LEU A 309 -25.89 -14.38 12.73
N SER A 310 -25.25 -14.16 11.60
CA SER A 310 -25.62 -14.73 10.31
C SER A 310 -24.51 -15.63 9.78
N ILE A 311 -24.80 -16.89 9.50
CA ILE A 311 -23.82 -17.93 9.13
C ILE A 311 -24.24 -18.54 7.81
N ALA A 312 -23.36 -18.52 6.83
CA ALA A 312 -23.65 -19.12 5.51
C ALA A 312 -23.37 -20.62 5.45
N SER A 313 -22.48 -21.14 6.31
CA SER A 313 -21.98 -22.52 6.25
C SER A 313 -22.19 -23.22 7.61
N ILE A 314 -21.14 -23.76 8.19
CA ILE A 314 -21.18 -24.52 9.44
C ILE A 314 -20.79 -23.62 10.60
N ALA A 315 -21.54 -23.70 11.70
CA ALA A 315 -21.15 -23.07 12.95
C ALA A 315 -21.04 -24.08 14.08
N ARG A 316 -19.95 -24.02 14.83
CA ARG A 316 -19.73 -24.77 16.06
C ARG A 316 -19.62 -23.79 17.23
N ILE A 317 -20.60 -23.83 18.10
CA ILE A 317 -20.75 -22.84 19.19
C ILE A 317 -20.92 -23.57 20.51
N GLY A 318 -20.34 -23.02 21.58
CA GLY A 318 -20.52 -23.58 22.92
C GLY A 318 -21.93 -23.37 23.46
N THR A 319 -22.38 -22.12 23.49
CA THR A 319 -23.69 -21.72 24.06
C THR A 319 -24.27 -20.57 23.24
N VAL A 320 -25.59 -20.61 23.03
CA VAL A 320 -26.32 -19.53 22.34
C VAL A 320 -27.36 -18.93 23.32
N GLY A 321 -27.33 -17.63 23.47
CA GLY A 321 -28.14 -16.89 24.42
C GLY A 321 -27.49 -16.78 25.81
N SER A 322 -28.23 -16.28 26.77
CA SER A 322 -27.81 -16.10 28.16
C SER A 322 -28.93 -16.47 29.16
N PRO A 323 -28.58 -16.78 30.42
CA PRO A 323 -29.58 -16.99 31.50
C PRO A 323 -30.49 -15.79 31.74
N GLU A 324 -30.05 -14.57 31.39
CA GLU A 324 -30.80 -13.33 31.51
C GLU A 324 -31.79 -13.13 30.33
N TRP A 325 -31.88 -14.10 29.43
CA TRP A 325 -32.78 -14.11 28.28
C TRP A 325 -32.61 -12.90 27.33
N LEU A 326 -31.40 -12.48 27.15
CA LEU A 326 -31.09 -11.41 26.18
C LEU A 326 -31.48 -11.84 24.76
N PRO A 327 -32.24 -11.02 24.03
CA PRO A 327 -32.62 -11.35 22.64
C PRO A 327 -31.41 -11.59 21.77
N THR A 328 -31.30 -12.81 21.26
CA THR A 328 -30.21 -13.23 20.39
C THR A 328 -30.78 -13.83 19.12
N THR A 329 -30.39 -13.36 17.96
CA THR A 329 -30.85 -13.89 16.67
C THR A 329 -29.74 -14.63 15.96
N VAL A 330 -29.98 -15.87 15.56
CA VAL A 330 -29.04 -16.66 14.76
C VAL A 330 -29.72 -17.04 13.45
N SER A 331 -29.18 -16.54 12.34
CA SER A 331 -29.60 -16.88 10.97
C SER A 331 -28.66 -17.94 10.41
N VAL A 332 -29.20 -19.07 9.95
CA VAL A 332 -28.43 -20.21 9.46
C VAL A 332 -28.73 -20.41 7.97
N GLY A 333 -27.71 -20.50 7.15
CA GLY A 333 -27.81 -20.75 5.71
C GLY A 333 -27.76 -19.47 4.88
N VAL A 334 -28.83 -19.22 4.13
CA VAL A 334 -28.83 -18.09 3.21
C VAL A 334 -28.77 -16.77 3.96
N LEU A 335 -27.70 -16.01 3.74
CA LEU A 335 -27.54 -14.66 4.31
C LEU A 335 -28.57 -13.72 3.70
N PRO A 336 -29.32 -12.93 4.50
CA PRO A 336 -30.34 -12.02 3.98
C PRO A 336 -29.80 -11.04 2.93
N THR A 337 -28.58 -10.56 3.09
CA THR A 337 -27.91 -9.67 2.13
C THR A 337 -27.65 -10.35 0.78
N LEU A 338 -27.17 -11.58 0.79
CA LEU A 338 -26.96 -12.38 -0.42
C LEU A 338 -28.27 -12.70 -1.13
N ALA A 339 -29.33 -12.99 -0.37
CA ALA A 339 -30.66 -13.26 -0.95
C ALA A 339 -31.20 -12.04 -1.69
N LEU A 340 -31.08 -10.83 -1.11
CA LEU A 340 -31.51 -9.59 -1.73
C LEU A 340 -30.68 -9.25 -2.99
N GLU A 341 -29.36 -9.41 -2.90
CA GLU A 341 -28.46 -9.18 -4.04
C GLU A 341 -28.73 -10.16 -5.18
N LEU A 342 -28.90 -11.45 -4.88
CA LEU A 342 -29.27 -12.45 -5.87
C LEU A 342 -30.62 -12.16 -6.52
N GLN A 343 -31.60 -11.70 -5.73
CA GLN A 343 -32.91 -11.29 -6.24
C GLN A 343 -32.82 -10.12 -7.22
N SER A 344 -32.07 -9.07 -6.88
CA SER A 344 -31.87 -7.92 -7.76
C SER A 344 -31.17 -8.30 -9.07
N LEU A 345 -30.08 -9.05 -9.00
CA LEU A 345 -29.37 -9.55 -10.18
C LEU A 345 -30.21 -10.51 -11.03
N SER A 346 -31.11 -11.28 -10.40
CA SER A 346 -32.01 -12.17 -11.14
C SER A 346 -33.05 -11.40 -11.93
N ILE A 347 -33.55 -10.28 -11.38
CA ILE A 347 -34.45 -9.35 -12.10
C ILE A 347 -33.71 -8.72 -13.29
N ASP A 348 -32.49 -8.25 -13.07
CA ASP A 348 -31.70 -7.62 -14.13
C ASP A 348 -31.32 -8.63 -15.22
N ALA A 349 -30.96 -9.86 -14.87
CA ALA A 349 -30.73 -10.95 -15.82
C ALA A 349 -31.99 -11.24 -16.67
N ALA A 350 -33.15 -11.33 -16.03
CA ALA A 350 -34.40 -11.54 -16.75
C ALA A 350 -34.73 -10.40 -17.74
N ARG A 351 -34.45 -9.15 -17.37
CA ARG A 351 -34.58 -7.98 -18.26
C ARG A 351 -33.62 -8.05 -19.44
N ALA A 352 -32.36 -8.35 -19.19
CA ALA A 352 -31.33 -8.47 -20.22
C ALA A 352 -31.67 -9.60 -21.22
N HIS A 353 -32.07 -10.78 -20.71
CA HIS A 353 -32.48 -11.91 -21.56
C HIS A 353 -33.72 -11.59 -22.40
N LYS A 354 -34.71 -10.89 -21.83
CA LYS A 354 -35.90 -10.45 -22.58
C LYS A 354 -35.52 -9.46 -23.69
N ALA A 355 -34.65 -8.50 -23.40
CA ALA A 355 -34.17 -7.52 -24.39
C ALA A 355 -33.40 -8.23 -25.54
N LEU A 356 -32.54 -9.20 -25.20
CA LEU A 356 -31.82 -10.02 -26.17
C LEU A 356 -32.81 -10.78 -27.09
N GLY A 357 -33.79 -11.45 -26.52
CA GLY A 357 -34.79 -12.21 -27.32
C GLY A 357 -35.54 -11.32 -28.32
N VAL A 358 -36.01 -10.14 -27.91
CA VAL A 358 -36.70 -9.20 -28.81
C VAL A 358 -35.80 -8.73 -29.95
N LYS A 359 -34.53 -8.43 -29.67
CA LYS A 359 -33.59 -7.98 -30.72
C LYS A 359 -33.12 -9.14 -31.62
N GLU A 360 -32.96 -10.35 -31.09
CA GLU A 360 -32.68 -11.55 -31.91
C GLU A 360 -33.84 -11.89 -32.87
N ASP A 361 -35.09 -11.80 -32.41
CA ASP A 361 -36.25 -11.99 -33.25
C ASP A 361 -36.34 -10.91 -34.34
N SER A 362 -36.05 -9.65 -34.00
CA SER A 362 -35.99 -8.58 -34.99
C SER A 362 -34.91 -8.84 -36.05
N LEU A 363 -33.75 -9.32 -35.65
CA LEU A 363 -32.68 -9.68 -36.57
C LEU A 363 -33.07 -10.85 -37.48
N ARG A 364 -33.70 -11.90 -36.93
CA ARG A 364 -34.22 -13.04 -37.72
C ARG A 364 -35.28 -12.61 -38.76
N GLN A 365 -36.23 -11.72 -38.37
CA GLN A 365 -37.24 -11.21 -39.28
C GLN A 365 -36.59 -10.45 -40.44
N LEU A 366 -35.59 -9.58 -40.18
CA LEU A 366 -34.89 -8.86 -41.22
C LEU A 366 -34.06 -9.76 -42.14
N GLN A 367 -33.53 -10.86 -41.63
CA GLN A 367 -32.76 -11.85 -42.41
C GLN A 367 -33.67 -12.75 -43.29
N THR A 368 -34.89 -13.03 -42.85
CA THR A 368 -35.85 -13.86 -43.61
C THR A 368 -36.59 -13.10 -44.72
N CYS A 369 -36.60 -11.79 -44.68
CA CYS A 369 -37.12 -10.95 -45.79
C CYS A 369 -36.17 -10.99 -47.00
N GLY A 370 -36.20 -12.10 -47.73
CA GLY A 370 -35.35 -12.40 -48.90
C GLY A 370 -35.68 -11.56 -50.10
N GLY A 371 -34.95 -10.44 -50.33
CA GLY A 371 -34.95 -9.60 -51.49
C GLY A 371 -33.61 -8.89 -51.66
N LYS A 372 -33.34 -8.20 -52.79
CA LYS A 372 -32.10 -7.38 -52.93
C LYS A 372 -32.03 -6.39 -51.78
N GLN A 373 -31.12 -6.64 -50.84
CA GLN A 373 -30.93 -5.79 -49.67
C GLN A 373 -30.57 -4.38 -50.07
N SER A 374 -31.42 -3.42 -49.75
CA SER A 374 -31.13 -1.99 -49.95
C SER A 374 -29.99 -1.53 -49.02
N ALA A 375 -29.34 -0.44 -49.35
CA ALA A 375 -28.27 0.12 -48.53
C ALA A 375 -28.74 0.40 -47.09
N SER A 376 -29.96 0.92 -46.93
CA SER A 376 -30.58 1.18 -45.61
C SER A 376 -30.84 -0.09 -44.79
N MET A 377 -31.13 -1.22 -45.45
CA MET A 377 -31.35 -2.49 -44.76
C MET A 377 -30.03 -3.09 -44.24
N ARG A 378 -28.94 -2.93 -44.97
CA ARG A 378 -27.60 -3.34 -44.51
C ARG A 378 -27.13 -2.53 -43.30
N GLU A 379 -27.36 -1.21 -43.35
CA GLU A 379 -27.05 -0.31 -42.22
C GLU A 379 -27.82 -0.73 -40.95
N ARG A 380 -29.14 -1.00 -41.09
CA ARG A 380 -29.97 -1.45 -39.96
C ARG A 380 -29.55 -2.82 -39.41
N LEU A 381 -29.11 -3.75 -40.27
CA LEU A 381 -28.55 -5.02 -39.83
C LEU A 381 -27.25 -4.87 -39.02
N THR A 382 -26.37 -3.98 -39.47
CA THR A 382 -25.12 -3.69 -38.76
C THR A 382 -25.40 -3.03 -37.41
N GLU A 383 -26.32 -2.08 -37.34
CA GLU A 383 -26.75 -1.43 -36.10
C GLU A 383 -27.32 -2.45 -35.10
N LEU A 384 -28.24 -3.34 -35.53
CA LEU A 384 -28.80 -4.38 -34.70
C LEU A 384 -27.78 -5.40 -34.24
N GLN A 385 -26.79 -5.75 -35.07
CA GLN A 385 -25.69 -6.62 -34.66
C GLN A 385 -24.81 -5.98 -33.59
N PHE A 386 -24.55 -4.68 -33.70
CA PHE A 386 -23.82 -3.96 -32.68
C PHE A 386 -24.61 -3.91 -31.36
N GLU A 387 -25.88 -3.49 -31.39
CA GLU A 387 -26.75 -3.49 -30.21
C GLU A 387 -26.82 -4.87 -29.53
N LEU A 388 -26.93 -5.96 -30.31
CA LEU A 388 -26.92 -7.33 -29.80
C LEU A 388 -25.58 -7.68 -29.12
N SER A 389 -24.45 -7.23 -29.67
CA SER A 389 -23.16 -7.49 -29.08
C SER A 389 -23.00 -6.81 -27.70
N GLU A 390 -23.50 -5.57 -27.58
CA GLU A 390 -23.49 -4.84 -26.31
C GLU A 390 -24.43 -5.48 -25.28
N LEU A 391 -25.66 -5.86 -25.67
CA LEU A 391 -26.58 -6.55 -24.77
C LEU A 391 -26.06 -7.91 -24.30
N ARG A 392 -25.38 -8.66 -25.17
CA ARG A 392 -24.74 -9.93 -24.80
C ARG A 392 -23.61 -9.71 -23.81
N ARG A 393 -22.81 -8.66 -23.96
CA ARG A 393 -21.77 -8.31 -23.02
C ARG A 393 -22.35 -7.95 -21.66
N GLU A 394 -23.39 -7.13 -21.63
CA GLU A 394 -24.10 -6.76 -20.41
C GLU A 394 -24.70 -7.99 -19.70
N ALA A 395 -25.39 -8.86 -20.44
CA ALA A 395 -25.94 -10.10 -19.89
C ALA A 395 -24.85 -11.02 -19.32
N ALA A 396 -23.70 -11.15 -20.00
CA ALA A 396 -22.58 -11.94 -19.52
C ALA A 396 -21.97 -11.37 -18.21
N GLU A 397 -21.86 -10.06 -18.08
CA GLU A 397 -21.39 -9.42 -16.86
C GLU A 397 -22.37 -9.61 -15.68
N ILE A 398 -23.68 -9.56 -15.93
CA ILE A 398 -24.70 -9.87 -14.92
C ILE A 398 -24.58 -11.32 -14.47
N GLU A 399 -24.50 -12.27 -15.41
CA GLU A 399 -24.35 -13.69 -15.10
C GLU A 399 -23.06 -14.01 -14.34
N LYS A 400 -21.96 -13.37 -14.71
CA LYS A 400 -20.67 -13.49 -14.00
C LYS A 400 -20.78 -13.09 -12.53
N LYS A 401 -21.60 -12.07 -12.20
CA LYS A 401 -21.88 -11.67 -10.82
C LYS A 401 -22.89 -12.59 -10.15
N ARG A 402 -23.93 -13.06 -10.87
CA ARG A 402 -25.02 -13.87 -10.32
C ARG A 402 -24.60 -15.29 -9.97
N THR A 403 -23.77 -15.93 -10.81
CA THR A 403 -23.39 -17.33 -10.65
C THR A 403 -22.74 -17.64 -9.29
N PRO A 404 -21.74 -16.88 -8.79
CA PRO A 404 -21.13 -17.15 -7.49
C PRO A 404 -22.12 -16.97 -6.32
N LEU A 405 -23.06 -16.00 -6.43
CA LEU A 405 -24.09 -15.81 -5.40
C LEU A 405 -25.09 -16.96 -5.39
N LEU A 406 -25.48 -17.47 -6.56
CA LEU A 406 -26.34 -18.65 -6.66
C LEU A 406 -25.70 -19.88 -6.01
N LEU A 407 -24.40 -20.09 -6.26
CA LEU A 407 -23.64 -21.17 -5.63
C LEU A 407 -23.57 -20.98 -4.10
N ALA A 408 -23.34 -19.75 -3.62
CA ALA A 408 -23.33 -19.45 -2.19
C ALA A 408 -24.69 -19.74 -1.53
N VAL A 409 -25.80 -19.43 -2.20
CA VAL A 409 -27.16 -19.76 -1.73
C VAL A 409 -27.39 -21.28 -1.70
N LEU A 410 -26.93 -22.00 -2.72
CA LEU A 410 -27.02 -23.47 -2.76
C LEU A 410 -26.18 -24.12 -1.64
N HIS A 411 -24.98 -23.63 -1.38
CA HIS A 411 -24.16 -24.08 -0.25
C HIS A 411 -24.82 -23.75 1.08
N GLY A 412 -25.50 -22.60 1.20
CA GLY A 412 -26.25 -22.22 2.40
C GLY A 412 -27.41 -23.17 2.76
N GLN A 413 -27.90 -23.98 1.81
CA GLN A 413 -28.87 -25.04 2.11
C GLN A 413 -28.26 -26.22 2.89
N GLN A 414 -26.94 -26.37 2.90
CA GLN A 414 -26.20 -27.36 3.67
C GLN A 414 -25.69 -26.81 5.02
N ALA A 415 -26.13 -25.60 5.40
CA ALA A 415 -25.68 -24.98 6.62
C ALA A 415 -26.14 -25.75 7.87
N GLU A 416 -25.24 -25.86 8.83
CA GLU A 416 -25.48 -26.55 10.10
C GLU A 416 -25.05 -25.69 11.29
N LEU A 417 -25.84 -25.74 12.35
CA LEU A 417 -25.49 -25.12 13.63
C LEU A 417 -25.32 -26.22 14.68
N HIS A 418 -24.11 -26.40 15.14
CA HIS A 418 -23.76 -27.29 16.25
C HIS A 418 -23.60 -26.50 17.53
N VAL A 419 -24.37 -26.86 18.57
CA VAL A 419 -24.29 -26.22 19.88
C VAL A 419 -23.90 -27.25 20.93
N ALA A 420 -22.74 -27.04 21.56
CA ALA A 420 -22.19 -28.04 22.47
C ALA A 420 -22.91 -28.13 23.82
N ARG A 421 -23.34 -26.99 24.36
CA ARG A 421 -23.90 -26.93 25.73
C ARG A 421 -25.39 -26.63 25.77
N SER A 422 -25.81 -25.43 25.38
CA SER A 422 -27.24 -25.08 25.46
C SER A 422 -27.64 -23.93 24.54
N ILE A 423 -28.92 -23.89 24.20
CA ILE A 423 -29.61 -22.73 23.62
C ILE A 423 -30.62 -22.26 24.64
N TYR A 424 -30.50 -20.99 25.04
CA TYR A 424 -31.38 -20.36 26.02
C TYR A 424 -32.72 -19.87 25.46
N PRO A 425 -33.75 -19.66 26.30
CA PRO A 425 -35.00 -19.03 25.87
C PRO A 425 -34.77 -17.65 25.24
N ARG A 426 -35.73 -17.22 24.39
CA ARG A 426 -35.71 -15.97 23.61
C ARG A 426 -34.58 -15.89 22.54
N VAL A 427 -33.88 -16.98 22.32
CA VAL A 427 -33.03 -17.10 21.11
C VAL A 427 -33.95 -17.33 19.91
N ARG A 428 -33.75 -16.52 18.88
CA ARG A 428 -34.44 -16.67 17.60
C ARG A 428 -33.52 -17.38 16.60
N ILE A 429 -33.98 -18.50 16.07
CA ILE A 429 -33.35 -19.24 15.01
C ILE A 429 -34.08 -18.89 13.70
N GLN A 430 -33.34 -18.40 12.70
CA GLN A 430 -33.93 -17.97 11.45
C GLN A 430 -33.29 -18.70 10.26
N HIS A 431 -34.11 -19.05 9.29
CA HIS A 431 -33.67 -19.55 7.99
C HIS A 431 -34.56 -18.95 6.89
N ALA A 432 -33.98 -18.31 5.90
CA ALA A 432 -34.71 -17.61 4.85
C ALA A 432 -35.82 -16.70 5.44
N ASN A 433 -37.07 -16.96 5.11
CA ASN A 433 -38.23 -16.19 5.56
C ASN A 433 -38.94 -16.79 6.78
N THR A 434 -38.37 -17.79 7.44
CA THR A 434 -38.92 -18.41 8.62
C THR A 434 -38.10 -18.09 9.86
N ALA A 435 -38.76 -17.78 10.97
CA ALA A 435 -38.12 -17.51 12.25
C ALA A 435 -38.88 -18.22 13.39
N PHE A 436 -38.09 -18.77 14.30
CA PHE A 436 -38.59 -19.51 15.45
C PHE A 436 -37.92 -19.01 16.72
N GLU A 437 -38.70 -18.77 17.76
CA GLU A 437 -38.20 -18.34 19.07
C GLU A 437 -38.23 -19.52 20.05
N ILE A 438 -37.08 -19.84 20.64
CA ILE A 438 -36.93 -20.92 21.62
C ILE A 438 -37.65 -20.51 22.90
N GLU A 439 -38.55 -21.37 23.35
CA GLU A 439 -39.36 -21.09 24.56
C GLU A 439 -38.73 -21.63 25.84
N LYS A 440 -38.06 -22.76 25.77
CA LYS A 440 -37.40 -23.43 26.88
C LYS A 440 -35.95 -23.71 26.57
N GLU A 441 -35.09 -23.73 27.58
CA GLU A 441 -33.68 -24.10 27.41
C GLU A 441 -33.56 -25.49 26.77
N LEU A 442 -32.83 -25.54 25.68
CA LEU A 442 -32.44 -26.79 25.02
C LEU A 442 -31.03 -27.14 25.41
N LYS A 443 -30.84 -28.29 26.07
CA LYS A 443 -29.52 -28.77 26.50
C LYS A 443 -28.88 -29.62 25.46
N GLY A 444 -27.60 -29.36 25.19
CA GLY A 444 -26.81 -29.99 24.17
C GLY A 444 -26.22 -31.36 24.54
N PRO A 445 -25.47 -31.95 23.60
CA PRO A 445 -25.13 -31.40 22.26
C PRO A 445 -26.33 -31.37 21.32
N LEU A 446 -26.45 -30.27 20.58
CA LEU A 446 -27.53 -29.99 19.62
C LEU A 446 -26.95 -29.82 18.22
N GLN A 447 -27.66 -30.34 17.22
CA GLN A 447 -27.39 -30.05 15.82
C GLN A 447 -28.67 -29.54 15.16
N LEU A 448 -28.60 -28.36 14.58
CA LEU A 448 -29.67 -27.80 13.75
C LEU A 448 -29.21 -27.90 12.29
N SER A 449 -30.04 -28.45 11.46
CA SER A 449 -29.79 -28.60 10.00
C SER A 449 -31.03 -28.22 9.21
N ILE A 450 -30.85 -27.94 7.93
CA ILE A 450 -31.94 -27.55 7.04
C ILE A 450 -32.32 -28.78 6.21
N SER A 451 -33.59 -29.18 6.23
CA SER A 451 -34.09 -30.27 5.39
C SER A 451 -34.17 -29.84 3.93
N SER A 452 -34.32 -30.80 3.01
CA SER A 452 -34.57 -30.55 1.59
C SER A 452 -35.83 -29.70 1.32
N THR A 453 -36.77 -29.66 2.27
CA THR A 453 -37.99 -28.83 2.21
C THR A 453 -37.80 -27.43 2.79
N GLY A 454 -36.59 -27.07 3.25
CA GLY A 454 -36.29 -25.78 3.89
C GLY A 454 -36.74 -25.68 5.37
N THR A 455 -37.14 -26.80 5.98
CA THR A 455 -37.54 -26.84 7.39
C THR A 455 -36.32 -27.03 8.27
N ILE A 456 -36.23 -26.24 9.37
CA ILE A 456 -35.15 -26.41 10.36
C ILE A 456 -35.43 -27.66 11.19
N MET A 457 -34.51 -28.61 11.17
CA MET A 457 -34.54 -29.83 11.97
C MET A 457 -33.59 -29.70 13.16
N VAL A 458 -34.01 -30.17 14.31
CA VAL A 458 -33.23 -30.16 15.56
C VAL A 458 -32.96 -31.60 15.97
N ARG A 459 -31.70 -31.97 16.12
CA ARG A 459 -31.25 -33.22 16.72
C ARG A 459 -30.62 -32.95 18.08
N ILE A 460 -31.14 -33.62 19.11
CA ILE A 460 -30.60 -33.53 20.49
C ILE A 460 -29.83 -34.81 20.75
N SER A 461 -28.51 -34.69 20.97
CA SER A 461 -27.64 -35.84 21.22
C SER A 461 -27.78 -36.92 20.12
N THR A 462 -28.12 -38.13 20.49
CA THR A 462 -28.30 -39.29 19.59
C THR A 462 -29.74 -39.50 19.13
N GLN A 463 -30.68 -38.61 19.47
CA GLN A 463 -32.08 -38.72 19.08
C GLN A 463 -32.28 -38.48 17.59
N LEU A 464 -33.42 -38.96 17.06
CA LEU A 464 -33.80 -38.67 15.69
C LEU A 464 -34.09 -37.16 15.54
N PRO A 465 -33.75 -36.57 14.38
CA PRO A 465 -34.05 -35.16 14.11
C PRO A 465 -35.57 -34.90 14.17
N ARG A 466 -35.98 -33.80 14.84
CA ARG A 466 -37.38 -33.35 14.89
C ARG A 466 -37.48 -31.93 14.34
N PRO A 467 -38.65 -31.52 13.82
CA PRO A 467 -38.86 -30.15 13.39
C PRO A 467 -38.66 -29.15 14.55
N ILE A 468 -38.17 -28.00 14.25
CA ILE A 468 -37.96 -26.94 15.27
C ILE A 468 -39.25 -26.51 15.94
N THR A 469 -40.37 -26.67 15.27
CA THR A 469 -41.71 -26.39 15.79
C THR A 469 -42.09 -27.18 17.08
N ASP A 470 -41.39 -28.29 17.35
CA ASP A 470 -41.59 -29.08 18.58
C ASP A 470 -40.92 -28.38 19.80
N PHE A 471 -40.02 -27.42 19.57
CA PHE A 471 -39.17 -26.80 20.58
C PHE A 471 -39.32 -25.27 20.63
N ALA A 472 -39.90 -24.68 19.59
CA ALA A 472 -39.95 -23.22 19.42
C ALA A 472 -41.27 -22.79 18.80
N ARG A 473 -41.71 -21.59 19.10
CA ARG A 473 -42.86 -20.99 18.44
C ARG A 473 -42.45 -20.24 17.18
N SER A 474 -43.29 -20.30 16.16
CA SER A 474 -43.10 -19.47 14.95
C SER A 474 -43.31 -17.99 15.30
N VAL A 475 -42.44 -17.14 14.82
CA VAL A 475 -42.49 -15.68 14.97
C VAL A 475 -42.31 -15.02 13.60
N SER A 476 -42.83 -13.80 13.44
CA SER A 476 -42.57 -13.06 12.21
C SER A 476 -41.07 -12.78 12.08
N PRO A 477 -40.47 -13.02 10.93
CA PRO A 477 -39.08 -12.63 10.71
C PRO A 477 -38.95 -11.12 10.92
N PRO A 478 -37.83 -10.63 11.47
CA PRO A 478 -37.59 -9.20 11.54
C PRO A 478 -37.56 -8.61 10.11
N GLU A 479 -38.17 -7.44 9.94
CA GLU A 479 -38.07 -6.71 8.67
C GLU A 479 -36.58 -6.56 8.30
N PRO A 480 -36.23 -6.78 7.04
CA PRO A 480 -34.86 -6.56 6.60
C PRO A 480 -34.51 -5.10 6.83
N GLU A 481 -33.57 -4.86 7.69
CA GLU A 481 -33.04 -3.51 7.96
C GLU A 481 -32.38 -3.06 6.65
N VAL A 482 -33.08 -2.19 5.90
CA VAL A 482 -32.53 -1.55 4.71
C VAL A 482 -31.29 -0.81 5.18
N LEU A 483 -30.12 -1.28 4.79
CA LEU A 483 -28.85 -0.60 5.05
C LEU A 483 -29.00 0.86 4.58
N ARG A 484 -29.28 1.77 5.50
CA ARG A 484 -29.28 3.20 5.20
C ARG A 484 -27.88 3.54 4.75
N PRO A 485 -27.70 4.13 3.56
CA PRO A 485 -26.38 4.54 3.15
C PRO A 485 -25.81 5.45 4.22
N VAL A 486 -24.60 5.11 4.68
CA VAL A 486 -23.85 5.95 5.61
C VAL A 486 -23.84 7.35 5.04
N ARG A 487 -24.54 8.30 5.66
CA ARG A 487 -24.48 9.71 5.28
C ARG A 487 -23.01 10.11 5.41
N LYS A 488 -22.36 10.38 4.28
CA LYS A 488 -21.08 11.09 4.28
C LYS A 488 -21.36 12.40 5.03
N SER A 489 -20.83 12.51 6.23
CA SER A 489 -20.75 13.80 6.93
C SER A 489 -19.89 14.73 6.07
N ALA A 490 -20.52 15.83 5.67
CA ALA A 490 -19.90 16.92 4.91
C ALA A 490 -18.77 17.60 5.70
#